data_11c98640aae397ad9907bb2f2c71dae6
#
_entry.id   11c98640aae397ad9907bb2f2c71dae6
#
_cell.length_a   1.000
_cell.length_b   1.000
_cell.length_c   1.000
_cell.angle_alpha   90.00
_cell.angle_beta   90.00
_cell.angle_gamma   90.00
#
_symmetry.space_group_name_H-M   'P 1'
#
loop_
_entity.id
_entity.type
_entity.pdbx_description
1 polymer ?
#
loop_
_entity_poly.entity_id
_entity_poly.type
_entity_poly.pdbx_seq_one_letter_code
_entity_poly.pdbx_strand_id
1 'polypeptide(L)'
;MSSKNKPNYTLKDSLFIDLFSDKSRLIQLYKSLIDDEREINQDDIEILTIQNIILRGIYNDLGFKVKDEIIILMEAQTTYTTNIVLRILFYLSETLKNYIIESSENKNLNELYNTKVRIIPKIKLFVVYTGDKLMQDHDLYLSDVMVENDIVSDIDMKVRVLCTGSKESILRQYILFTQIFSKQKKNAKT
;
A
#
# COMPACT_ATOMS: atom_id res chain seq x y z
N MET A 1 -35.34 1.77 -13.00
CA MET A 1 -34.18 1.11 -13.61
C MET A 1 -32.91 1.86 -13.18
N SER A 2 -32.23 1.35 -12.18
CA SER A 2 -31.01 1.97 -11.64
C SER A 2 -29.81 1.50 -12.48
N SER A 3 -29.21 2.40 -13.25
CA SER A 3 -27.97 2.11 -13.95
C SER A 3 -26.86 2.02 -12.89
N LYS A 4 -26.40 0.80 -12.59
CA LYS A 4 -25.20 0.57 -11.82
C LYS A 4 -24.03 1.19 -12.61
N ASN A 5 -23.54 2.35 -12.16
CA ASN A 5 -22.26 2.87 -12.64
C ASN A 5 -21.18 1.83 -12.34
N LYS A 6 -20.74 1.11 -13.38
CA LYS A 6 -19.52 0.31 -13.30
C LYS A 6 -18.36 1.27 -13.03
N PRO A 7 -17.50 1.00 -12.05
CA PRO A 7 -16.30 1.81 -11.84
C PRO A 7 -15.48 1.79 -13.12
N ASN A 8 -15.07 2.96 -13.57
CA ASN A 8 -14.29 3.14 -14.79
C ASN A 8 -12.81 2.85 -14.46
N TYR A 9 -12.47 1.56 -14.29
CA TYR A 9 -11.09 1.14 -14.05
C TYR A 9 -10.22 1.57 -15.23
N THR A 10 -9.14 2.27 -14.95
CA THR A 10 -8.14 2.53 -15.97
C THR A 10 -7.31 1.26 -16.21
N LEU A 11 -6.67 1.13 -17.37
CA LEU A 11 -5.81 -0.02 -17.68
C LEU A 11 -4.70 -0.22 -16.61
N LYS A 12 -4.25 0.87 -15.98
CA LYS A 12 -3.25 0.82 -14.91
C LYS A 12 -3.79 0.20 -13.64
N ASP A 13 -5.04 0.52 -13.26
CA ASP A 13 -5.68 0.00 -12.05
C ASP A 13 -5.85 -1.52 -12.18
N SER A 14 -6.26 -1.99 -13.36
CA SER A 14 -6.34 -3.42 -13.65
C SER A 14 -4.97 -4.09 -13.56
N LEU A 15 -3.93 -3.46 -14.11
CA LEU A 15 -2.59 -4.02 -14.10
C LEU A 15 -2.04 -4.21 -12.68
N PHE A 16 -2.25 -3.23 -11.77
CA PHE A 16 -1.81 -3.35 -10.39
C PHE A 16 -2.47 -4.55 -9.70
N ILE A 17 -3.80 -4.65 -9.83
CA ILE A 17 -4.57 -5.75 -9.25
C ILE A 17 -4.14 -7.08 -9.88
N ASP A 18 -4.08 -7.18 -11.21
CA ASP A 18 -3.71 -8.41 -11.92
C ASP A 18 -2.29 -8.86 -11.56
N LEU A 19 -1.37 -7.90 -11.43
CA LEU A 19 0.03 -8.19 -11.12
C LEU A 19 0.20 -8.70 -9.69
N PHE A 20 -0.47 -8.08 -8.72
CA PHE A 20 -0.27 -8.34 -7.29
C PHE A 20 -1.37 -9.19 -6.64
N SER A 21 -2.27 -9.77 -7.43
CA SER A 21 -3.18 -10.84 -6.96
C SER A 21 -2.50 -12.21 -6.91
N ASP A 22 -1.38 -12.39 -7.60
CA ASP A 22 -0.63 -13.64 -7.63
C ASP A 22 0.40 -13.71 -6.51
N LYS A 23 0.35 -14.77 -5.71
CA LYS A 23 1.25 -14.95 -4.55
C LYS A 23 2.72 -15.04 -4.92
N SER A 24 3.06 -15.61 -6.07
CA SER A 24 4.46 -15.70 -6.52
C SER A 24 5.03 -14.30 -6.82
N ARG A 25 4.21 -13.43 -7.38
CA ARG A 25 4.57 -12.03 -7.64
C ARG A 25 4.60 -11.21 -6.37
N LEU A 26 3.76 -11.52 -5.39
CA LEU A 26 3.83 -10.90 -4.07
C LEU A 26 5.13 -11.26 -3.33
N ILE A 27 5.65 -12.49 -3.49
CA ILE A 27 6.98 -12.85 -2.97
C ILE A 27 8.06 -11.98 -3.62
N GLN A 28 8.03 -11.81 -4.94
CA GLN A 28 8.99 -10.95 -5.65
C GLN A 28 8.87 -9.49 -5.22
N LEU A 29 7.64 -8.99 -5.04
CA LEU A 29 7.37 -7.65 -4.53
C LEU A 29 7.95 -7.50 -3.13
N TYR A 30 7.63 -8.40 -2.20
CA TYR A 30 8.14 -8.36 -0.82
C TYR A 30 9.67 -8.31 -0.79
N LYS A 31 10.35 -9.19 -1.54
CA LYS A 31 11.82 -9.18 -1.65
C LYS A 31 12.38 -7.91 -2.27
N SER A 32 11.60 -7.18 -3.06
CA SER A 32 12.01 -5.89 -3.62
C SER A 32 11.80 -4.71 -2.66
N LEU A 33 10.92 -4.87 -1.67
CA LEU A 33 10.60 -3.86 -0.67
C LEU A 33 11.48 -3.97 0.59
N ILE A 34 11.82 -5.19 0.94
CA ILE A 34 12.51 -5.54 2.18
C ILE A 34 13.70 -6.41 1.82
N ASP A 35 14.87 -6.00 2.30
CA ASP A 35 16.10 -6.79 2.20
C ASP A 35 16.02 -7.93 3.23
N ASP A 36 15.44 -9.04 2.79
CA ASP A 36 15.13 -10.19 3.63
C ASP A 36 15.63 -11.47 2.93
N GLU A 37 16.59 -12.13 3.55
CA GLU A 37 17.18 -13.38 3.04
C GLU A 37 16.34 -14.61 3.41
N ARG A 38 15.29 -14.46 4.22
CA ARG A 38 14.42 -15.58 4.62
C ARG A 38 13.78 -16.23 3.41
N GLU A 39 13.71 -17.55 3.44
CA GLU A 39 12.91 -18.29 2.46
C GLU A 39 11.42 -18.02 2.72
N ILE A 40 10.71 -17.63 1.68
CA ILE A 40 9.29 -17.30 1.71
C ILE A 40 8.59 -18.11 0.65
N ASN A 41 7.60 -18.87 1.08
CA ASN A 41 6.73 -19.70 0.25
C ASN A 41 5.36 -19.05 0.07
N GLN A 42 4.55 -19.56 -0.86
CA GLN A 42 3.20 -19.03 -1.11
C GLN A 42 2.26 -19.18 0.10
N ASP A 43 2.50 -20.18 0.94
CA ASP A 43 1.69 -20.43 2.15
C ASP A 43 1.99 -19.40 3.26
N ASP A 44 3.16 -18.76 3.21
CA ASP A 44 3.53 -17.69 4.13
C ASP A 44 2.81 -16.36 3.80
N ILE A 45 2.12 -16.28 2.63
CA ILE A 45 1.46 -15.06 2.16
C ILE A 45 -0.05 -15.14 2.31
N GLU A 46 -0.60 -14.11 2.96
CA GLU A 46 -2.02 -13.87 3.10
C GLU A 46 -2.36 -12.48 2.56
N ILE A 47 -3.26 -12.42 1.57
CA ILE A 47 -3.75 -11.15 1.04
C ILE A 47 -4.83 -10.64 1.98
N LEU A 48 -4.60 -9.50 2.63
CA LEU A 48 -5.53 -8.91 3.59
C LEU A 48 -6.54 -8.01 2.89
N THR A 49 -6.08 -7.23 1.91
CA THR A 49 -6.96 -6.33 1.16
C THR A 49 -6.34 -5.98 -0.18
N ILE A 50 -7.15 -6.06 -1.24
CA ILE A 50 -6.91 -5.42 -2.53
C ILE A 50 -8.17 -4.66 -2.87
N GLN A 51 -8.36 -3.45 -2.34
CA GLN A 51 -9.56 -2.63 -2.62
C GLN A 51 -9.34 -1.15 -2.33
N ASN A 52 -10.13 -0.33 -3.02
CA ASN A 52 -10.33 1.09 -2.71
C ASN A 52 -11.21 1.24 -1.45
N ILE A 53 -10.63 1.21 -0.25
CA ILE A 53 -11.40 1.17 1.00
C ILE A 53 -11.94 2.56 1.39
N ILE A 54 -11.23 3.65 1.12
CA ILE A 54 -11.49 4.93 1.79
C ILE A 54 -12.17 5.97 0.90
N LEU A 55 -11.94 5.97 -0.39
CA LEU A 55 -12.51 6.97 -1.29
C LEU A 55 -12.92 6.33 -2.62
N ARG A 56 -14.10 6.67 -3.13
CA ARG A 56 -14.54 6.34 -4.50
C ARG A 56 -13.64 7.03 -5.52
N GLY A 57 -12.42 6.60 -5.67
CA GLY A 57 -11.45 7.21 -6.58
C GLY A 57 -10.19 6.36 -6.75
N ILE A 58 -9.67 6.42 -7.88
CA ILE A 58 -8.52 5.89 -8.60
C ILE A 58 -7.25 5.68 -7.72
N TYR A 59 -7.26 4.74 -6.80
CA TYR A 59 -6.08 4.38 -6.02
C TYR A 59 -6.00 2.87 -5.86
N ASN A 60 -4.84 2.32 -6.14
CA ASN A 60 -4.56 0.92 -5.94
C ASN A 60 -3.84 0.77 -4.60
N ASP A 61 -4.54 0.19 -3.64
CA ASP A 61 -4.03 -0.06 -2.32
C ASP A 61 -3.96 -1.58 -2.11
N LEU A 62 -2.85 -2.06 -1.61
CA LEU A 62 -2.58 -3.46 -1.37
C LEU A 62 -2.13 -3.65 0.07
N GLY A 63 -2.86 -4.46 0.81
CA GLY A 63 -2.45 -4.97 2.11
C GLY A 63 -2.25 -6.48 2.06
N PHE A 64 -1.08 -6.96 2.44
CA PHE A 64 -0.79 -8.38 2.55
C PHE A 64 0.09 -8.68 3.74
N LYS A 65 -0.01 -9.89 4.26
CA LYS A 65 0.80 -10.39 5.36
C LYS A 65 1.83 -11.38 4.83
N VAL A 66 3.04 -11.28 5.31
CA VAL A 66 4.10 -12.25 5.08
C VAL A 66 4.64 -12.67 6.43
N LYS A 67 4.40 -13.92 6.83
CA LYS A 67 4.76 -14.41 8.18
C LYS A 67 4.23 -13.47 9.27
N ASP A 68 5.13 -12.79 9.97
CA ASP A 68 4.84 -11.90 11.11
C ASP A 68 4.84 -10.41 10.72
N GLU A 69 4.69 -10.10 9.42
CA GLU A 69 4.72 -8.73 8.91
C GLU A 69 3.50 -8.43 8.05
N ILE A 70 2.89 -7.27 8.28
CA ILE A 70 1.87 -6.68 7.41
C ILE A 70 2.55 -5.63 6.53
N ILE A 71 2.40 -5.78 5.23
CA ILE A 71 2.89 -4.85 4.23
C ILE A 71 1.71 -4.06 3.68
N ILE A 72 1.79 -2.75 3.74
CA ILE A 72 0.84 -1.85 3.08
C ILE A 72 1.58 -1.12 1.98
N LEU A 73 1.10 -1.28 0.77
CA LEU A 73 1.61 -0.62 -0.42
C LEU A 73 0.50 0.21 -1.05
N MET A 74 0.73 1.51 -1.17
CA MET A 74 -0.19 2.43 -1.82
C MET A 74 0.43 2.99 -3.09
N GLU A 75 -0.33 3.05 -4.18
CA GLU A 75 0.12 3.69 -5.41
C GLU A 75 -0.20 5.19 -5.42
N ALA A 76 0.78 6.02 -5.76
CA ALA A 76 0.62 7.46 -6.01
C ALA A 76 0.87 7.77 -7.50
N GLN A 77 -0.21 7.84 -8.29
CA GLN A 77 -0.10 7.89 -9.76
C GLN A 77 0.27 9.26 -10.35
N THR A 78 -0.35 10.33 -9.92
CA THR A 78 -0.27 11.60 -10.64
C THR A 78 0.11 12.79 -9.80
N THR A 79 -0.36 12.85 -8.58
CA THR A 79 -0.11 13.96 -7.67
C THR A 79 0.56 13.43 -6.41
N TYR A 80 1.83 13.76 -6.27
CA TYR A 80 2.54 13.51 -5.03
C TYR A 80 2.27 14.66 -4.06
N THR A 81 1.71 14.32 -2.91
CA THR A 81 1.56 15.25 -1.78
C THR A 81 1.91 14.51 -0.50
N THR A 82 2.44 15.21 0.50
CA THR A 82 2.69 14.66 1.84
C THR A 82 1.42 14.14 2.51
N ASN A 83 0.25 14.61 2.12
CA ASN A 83 -1.04 14.10 2.60
C ASN A 83 -1.25 12.59 2.37
N ILE A 84 -0.42 11.95 1.56
CA ILE A 84 -0.47 10.50 1.37
C ILE A 84 -0.22 9.74 2.68
N VAL A 85 0.52 10.33 3.63
CA VAL A 85 0.75 9.76 4.97
C VAL A 85 -0.57 9.61 5.73
N LEU A 86 -1.46 10.62 5.67
CA LEU A 86 -2.78 10.55 6.29
C LEU A 86 -3.64 9.46 5.67
N ARG A 87 -3.56 9.30 4.35
CA ARG A 87 -4.30 8.24 3.65
C ARG A 87 -3.84 6.86 4.09
N ILE A 88 -2.52 6.65 4.19
CA ILE A 88 -1.96 5.40 4.68
C ILE A 88 -2.37 5.14 6.13
N LEU A 89 -2.43 6.14 6.98
CA LEU A 89 -2.90 6.00 8.38
C LEU A 89 -4.32 5.46 8.44
N PHE A 90 -5.25 6.01 7.64
CA PHE A 90 -6.62 5.51 7.57
C PHE A 90 -6.70 4.09 7.01
N TYR A 91 -5.93 3.80 5.97
CA TYR A 91 -5.87 2.47 5.39
C TYR A 91 -5.30 1.44 6.37
N LEU A 92 -4.23 1.79 7.08
CA LEU A 92 -3.63 0.97 8.13
C LEU A 92 -4.65 0.67 9.23
N SER A 93 -5.37 1.69 9.69
CA SER A 93 -6.37 1.55 10.75
C SER A 93 -7.46 0.55 10.35
N GLU A 94 -7.99 0.65 9.14
CA GLU A 94 -9.02 -0.27 8.64
C GLU A 94 -8.46 -1.69 8.40
N THR A 95 -7.26 -1.81 7.86
CA THR A 95 -6.59 -3.11 7.67
C THR A 95 -6.37 -3.82 9.00
N LEU A 96 -5.89 -3.11 10.02
CA LEU A 96 -5.69 -3.69 11.36
C LEU A 96 -7.00 -4.09 12.01
N LYS A 97 -8.02 -3.25 11.90
CA LYS A 97 -9.36 -3.56 12.41
C LYS A 97 -9.88 -4.86 11.79
N ASN A 98 -9.82 -4.99 10.47
CA ASN A 98 -10.27 -6.18 9.75
C ASN A 98 -9.42 -7.41 10.12
N TYR A 99 -8.10 -7.27 10.19
CA TYR A 99 -7.20 -8.33 10.65
C TYR A 99 -7.56 -8.84 12.05
N ILE A 100 -7.83 -7.93 13.00
CA ILE A 100 -8.22 -8.32 14.37
C ILE A 100 -9.57 -9.05 14.36
N ILE A 101 -10.56 -8.55 13.61
CA ILE A 101 -11.87 -9.18 13.50
C ILE A 101 -11.75 -10.58 12.90
N GLU A 102 -11.06 -10.73 11.79
CA GLU A 102 -10.94 -12.01 11.08
C GLU A 102 -10.16 -13.06 11.87
N SER A 103 -9.17 -12.64 12.63
CA SER A 103 -8.34 -13.50 13.47
C SER A 103 -8.91 -13.72 14.87
N SER A 104 -10.06 -13.13 15.22
CA SER A 104 -10.74 -13.36 16.48
C SER A 104 -11.72 -14.56 16.39
N GLU A 105 -11.90 -15.27 17.49
CA GLU A 105 -12.82 -16.44 17.56
C GLU A 105 -14.25 -16.04 17.20
N ASN A 106 -14.71 -14.92 17.71
CA ASN A 106 -16.09 -14.43 17.54
C ASN A 106 -16.27 -13.45 16.38
N LYS A 107 -15.25 -13.28 15.52
CA LYS A 107 -15.29 -12.33 14.38
C LYS A 107 -15.71 -10.93 14.74
N ASN A 108 -15.22 -10.41 15.87
CA ASN A 108 -15.51 -9.06 16.35
C ASN A 108 -14.32 -8.48 17.15
N LEU A 109 -14.47 -7.24 17.63
CA LEU A 109 -13.44 -6.52 18.38
C LEU A 109 -13.50 -6.75 19.90
N ASN A 110 -14.40 -7.59 20.41
CA ASN A 110 -14.60 -7.75 21.85
C ASN A 110 -13.36 -8.30 22.56
N GLU A 111 -12.51 -9.03 21.85
CA GLU A 111 -11.25 -9.54 22.40
C GLU A 111 -10.29 -8.42 22.86
N LEU A 112 -10.42 -7.21 22.33
CA LEU A 112 -9.60 -6.05 22.74
C LEU A 112 -9.93 -5.59 24.16
N TYR A 113 -11.07 -5.97 24.71
CA TYR A 113 -11.50 -5.67 26.08
C TYR A 113 -11.13 -6.77 27.08
N ASN A 114 -10.53 -7.86 26.60
CA ASN A 114 -10.05 -8.95 27.45
C ASN A 114 -8.71 -8.58 28.12
N THR A 115 -8.38 -9.26 29.20
CA THR A 115 -7.10 -9.08 29.90
C THR A 115 -5.90 -9.69 29.13
N LYS A 116 -6.17 -10.58 28.16
CA LYS A 116 -5.14 -11.17 27.31
C LYS A 116 -4.68 -10.18 26.25
N VAL A 117 -3.37 -9.92 26.24
CA VAL A 117 -2.77 -9.03 25.24
C VAL A 117 -2.94 -9.61 23.83
N ARG A 118 -3.49 -8.78 22.91
CA ARG A 118 -3.57 -9.11 21.50
C ARG A 118 -2.28 -8.69 20.80
N ILE A 119 -1.52 -9.66 20.31
CA ILE A 119 -0.29 -9.42 19.54
C ILE A 119 -0.67 -9.29 18.06
N ILE A 120 -0.19 -8.24 17.41
CA ILE A 120 -0.34 -8.00 15.97
C ILE A 120 1.00 -8.16 15.27
N PRO A 121 1.02 -8.48 13.96
CA PRO A 121 2.25 -8.53 13.16
C PRO A 121 2.95 -7.16 13.10
N LYS A 122 4.24 -7.16 12.78
CA LYS A 122 4.98 -5.93 12.49
C LYS A 122 4.45 -5.27 11.22
N ILE A 123 4.47 -3.95 11.17
CA ILE A 123 3.89 -3.18 10.08
C ILE A 123 4.99 -2.51 9.26
N LYS A 124 4.89 -2.59 7.93
CA LYS A 124 5.75 -1.91 6.97
C LYS A 124 4.88 -1.13 5.98
N LEU A 125 5.18 0.14 5.79
CA LEU A 125 4.38 1.07 5.00
C LEU A 125 5.19 1.60 3.83
N PHE A 126 4.63 1.47 2.62
CA PHE A 126 5.25 1.88 1.39
C PHE A 126 4.30 2.68 0.51
N VAL A 127 4.86 3.62 -0.25
CA VAL A 127 4.22 4.29 -1.36
C VAL A 127 5.03 4.03 -2.61
N VAL A 128 4.39 3.63 -3.71
CA VAL A 128 5.01 3.56 -5.02
C VAL A 128 4.59 4.76 -5.83
N TYR A 129 5.53 5.63 -6.14
CA TYR A 129 5.28 6.79 -6.97
C TYR A 129 5.48 6.45 -8.45
N THR A 130 4.42 6.59 -9.23
CA THR A 130 4.40 6.30 -10.66
C THR A 130 4.16 7.54 -11.53
N GLY A 131 4.23 8.73 -10.93
CA GLY A 131 4.05 10.00 -11.63
C GLY A 131 5.28 10.43 -12.44
N ASP A 132 5.16 11.57 -13.13
CA ASP A 132 6.16 12.08 -14.08
C ASP A 132 7.28 12.88 -13.41
N LYS A 133 7.12 13.31 -12.16
CA LYS A 133 8.15 14.08 -11.45
C LYS A 133 9.31 13.17 -11.10
N LEU A 134 10.52 13.57 -11.49
CA LEU A 134 11.73 12.85 -11.09
C LEU A 134 11.96 13.07 -9.59
N MET A 135 11.98 11.97 -8.84
CA MET A 135 12.20 11.95 -7.40
C MET A 135 13.08 10.77 -7.05
N GLN A 136 13.81 10.91 -5.94
CA GLN A 136 14.54 9.81 -5.33
C GLN A 136 13.69 9.13 -4.26
N ASP A 137 14.03 7.90 -3.93
CA ASP A 137 13.44 7.19 -2.80
C ASP A 137 13.72 7.94 -1.50
N HIS A 138 12.70 8.14 -0.67
CA HIS A 138 12.79 8.89 0.58
C HIS A 138 11.78 8.40 1.62
N ASP A 139 11.95 8.83 2.84
CA ASP A 139 11.00 8.57 3.91
C ASP A 139 10.10 9.79 4.12
N LEU A 140 8.83 9.53 4.44
CA LEU A 140 7.85 10.49 4.92
C LEU A 140 7.44 10.12 6.32
N TYR A 141 7.14 11.12 7.13
CA TYR A 141 6.68 10.93 8.49
C TYR A 141 5.30 11.56 8.68
N LEU A 142 4.52 11.02 9.61
CA LEU A 142 3.23 11.61 9.96
C LEU A 142 3.42 13.04 10.52
N SER A 143 4.52 13.28 11.21
CA SER A 143 4.92 14.60 11.69
C SER A 143 5.10 15.64 10.58
N ASP A 144 5.41 15.23 9.33
CA ASP A 144 5.52 16.16 8.18
C ASP A 144 4.20 16.86 7.80
N VAL A 145 3.09 16.41 8.36
CA VAL A 145 1.74 16.98 8.13
C VAL A 145 1.07 17.45 9.42
N MET A 146 1.81 17.50 10.52
CA MET A 146 1.35 18.03 11.79
C MET A 146 1.62 19.54 11.90
N VAL A 147 0.97 20.18 12.88
CA VAL A 147 1.22 21.58 13.20
C VAL A 147 2.65 21.75 13.68
N GLU A 148 3.36 22.69 13.08
CA GLU A 148 4.72 23.05 13.48
C GLU A 148 4.73 23.83 14.79
N ASN A 149 5.19 23.20 15.87
CA ASN A 149 5.35 23.80 17.20
C ASN A 149 6.34 22.95 18.01
N ASP A 150 6.62 23.39 19.25
CA ASP A 150 7.56 22.72 20.16
C ASP A 150 6.98 21.49 20.90
N ILE A 151 5.71 21.13 20.61
CA ILE A 151 5.04 20.00 21.25
C ILE A 151 5.36 18.72 20.47
N VAL A 152 5.94 17.75 21.16
CA VAL A 152 6.24 16.43 20.57
C VAL A 152 4.96 15.61 20.50
N SER A 153 4.66 15.06 19.33
CA SER A 153 3.54 14.15 19.17
C SER A 153 3.82 12.78 19.78
N ASP A 154 2.82 12.19 20.45
CA ASP A 154 2.92 10.81 20.96
C ASP A 154 2.83 9.75 19.85
N ILE A 155 2.44 10.15 18.64
CA ILE A 155 2.33 9.26 17.47
C ILE A 155 3.17 9.84 16.33
N ASP A 156 4.08 9.02 15.82
CA ASP A 156 4.71 9.25 14.51
C ASP A 156 4.74 7.94 13.73
N MET A 157 4.62 8.05 12.43
CA MET A 157 4.53 6.92 11.52
C MET A 157 5.43 7.18 10.32
N LYS A 158 6.36 6.26 10.06
CA LYS A 158 7.25 6.32 8.90
C LYS A 158 6.69 5.57 7.71
N VAL A 159 6.70 6.20 6.54
CA VAL A 159 6.31 5.64 5.24
C VAL A 159 7.46 5.76 4.26
N ARG A 160 7.88 4.66 3.65
CA ARG A 160 8.91 4.66 2.61
C ARG A 160 8.32 4.94 1.24
N VAL A 161 8.76 6.00 0.58
CA VAL A 161 8.36 6.35 -0.78
C VAL A 161 9.38 5.81 -1.77
N LEU A 162 8.91 5.00 -2.72
CA LEU A 162 9.69 4.33 -3.73
C LEU A 162 9.39 4.95 -5.10
N CYS A 163 10.40 5.55 -5.70
CA CYS A 163 10.30 6.27 -6.97
C CYS A 163 11.03 5.56 -8.11
N THR A 164 11.99 4.71 -7.78
CA THR A 164 12.88 4.08 -8.78
C THR A 164 12.86 2.55 -8.72
N GLY A 165 12.71 1.98 -7.52
CA GLY A 165 12.88 0.54 -7.29
C GLY A 165 14.31 0.04 -7.52
N SER A 166 14.65 -1.13 -6.98
CA SER A 166 15.94 -1.77 -7.25
C SER A 166 16.02 -2.27 -8.70
N LYS A 167 17.23 -2.32 -9.29
CA LYS A 167 17.43 -2.86 -10.64
C LYS A 167 16.86 -4.29 -10.71
N GLU A 168 16.16 -4.59 -11.81
CA GLU A 168 15.57 -5.91 -12.10
C GLU A 168 14.40 -6.35 -11.20
N SER A 169 13.94 -5.51 -10.26
CA SER A 169 12.79 -5.84 -9.45
C SER A 169 11.47 -5.72 -10.21
N ILE A 170 10.46 -6.52 -9.80
CA ILE A 170 9.09 -6.41 -10.31
C ILE A 170 8.52 -5.01 -10.09
N LEU A 171 8.89 -4.38 -8.98
CA LEU A 171 8.48 -3.03 -8.65
C LEU A 171 9.01 -2.00 -9.65
N ARG A 172 10.31 -2.11 -10.02
CA ARG A 172 10.91 -1.23 -11.04
C ARG A 172 10.25 -1.42 -12.39
N GLN A 173 10.00 -2.66 -12.80
CA GLN A 173 9.29 -2.95 -14.05
C GLN A 173 7.90 -2.31 -14.06
N TYR A 174 7.17 -2.41 -12.95
CA TYR A 174 5.87 -1.78 -12.79
C TYR A 174 5.94 -0.25 -12.90
N ILE A 175 6.88 0.39 -12.18
CA ILE A 175 7.08 1.86 -12.23
C ILE A 175 7.38 2.31 -13.66
N LEU A 176 8.34 1.67 -14.34
CA LEU A 176 8.71 2.02 -15.70
C LEU A 176 7.55 1.86 -16.69
N PHE A 177 6.82 0.74 -16.60
CA PHE A 177 5.65 0.50 -17.44
C PHE A 177 4.61 1.60 -17.28
N THR A 178 4.26 1.95 -16.04
CA THR A 178 3.25 2.98 -15.76
C THR A 178 3.69 4.38 -16.24
N GLN A 179 4.97 4.70 -16.14
CA GLN A 179 5.54 5.97 -16.64
C GLN A 179 5.50 6.03 -18.18
N ILE A 180 5.91 4.95 -18.88
CA ILE A 180 5.86 4.88 -20.35
C ILE A 180 4.42 5.02 -20.83
N PHE A 181 3.50 4.30 -20.23
CA PHE A 181 2.08 4.34 -20.58
C PHE A 181 1.48 5.75 -20.40
N SER A 182 1.87 6.46 -19.33
CA SER A 182 1.43 7.84 -19.07
C SER A 182 1.93 8.81 -20.13
N LYS A 183 3.19 8.67 -20.57
CA LYS A 183 3.78 9.51 -21.63
C LYS A 183 3.09 9.31 -22.98
N GLN A 184 2.83 8.05 -23.34
CA GLN A 184 2.13 7.74 -24.61
C GLN A 184 0.71 8.32 -24.64
N LYS A 185 -0.03 8.24 -23.52
CA LYS A 185 -1.38 8.80 -23.43
C LYS A 185 -1.42 10.33 -23.52
N LYS A 186 -0.37 11.01 -23.08
CA LYS A 186 -0.22 12.48 -23.24
C LYS A 186 0.04 12.84 -24.71
N ASN A 187 0.96 12.12 -25.37
CA ASN A 187 1.32 12.38 -26.76
C ASN A 187 0.16 12.07 -27.74
N ALA A 188 -0.73 11.15 -27.42
CA ALA A 188 -1.90 10.82 -28.24
C ALA A 188 -3.06 11.83 -28.12
N LYS A 189 -2.97 12.79 -27.18
CA LYS A 189 -3.98 13.84 -26.96
C LYS A 189 -3.55 15.20 -27.50
N THR A 190 -2.30 15.31 -27.96
CA THR A 190 -1.73 16.49 -28.65
C THR A 190 -1.79 16.29 -30.15
#